data_ffeb1e45ec8f46dff3d74557c50bea12
#
_entry.id   ffeb1e45ec8f46dff3d74557c50bea12
#
_cell.length_a   1.000
_cell.length_b   1.000
_cell.length_c   1.000
_cell.angle_alpha   90.00
_cell.angle_beta   90.00
_cell.angle_gamma   90.00
#
_symmetry.space_group_name_H-M   'P 1'
#
loop_
_entity.id
_entity.type
_entity.pdbx_description
1 polymer ?
#
loop_
_entity_poly.entity_id
_entity_poly.type
_entity_poly.pdbx_seq_one_letter_code
_entity_poly.pdbx_strand_id
1 'polypeptide(L)'
;MFGAYVKENRKALIALAVYTAVFGFIFWLYRLPLGAVGYAALVCLFLLLVWLAVDYRRFAVRLRLLRRLEQEITLSTEQLPEPDGALEAQYQALVRALDADRRAQLTRSQQGYQELVEYYTVWAHQIKTPIAAMRLLLQDADTDEQRALLEQVQSVEQYVEMALGYLRLESPSSDYVIRNYALDDIVRQAVRKFASQFIRRRLRLEYAPLNVSVITDEKWLLFVIEQVLSNALKYTRSGSVSITLEAPKTLCIRDTGIGIAPEDLPRVFEKGFTGCNGRTDKRATGIGLYLCRRILEKLGHTIAITSTVGEGTTVRIGLQQDALEVE
;
A
#
# COMPACT_ATOMS: atom_id res chain seq x y z
N MET A 1 -16.87 34.27 6.41
CA MET A 1 -16.43 35.03 5.21
C MET A 1 -16.34 36.53 5.46
N PHE A 2 -17.45 37.20 5.89
CA PHE A 2 -17.44 38.65 6.13
C PHE A 2 -16.39 39.10 7.16
N GLY A 3 -16.25 38.40 8.29
CA GLY A 3 -15.21 38.72 9.28
C GLY A 3 -13.78 38.62 8.81
N ALA A 4 -13.49 37.67 7.87
CA ALA A 4 -12.18 37.53 7.24
C ALA A 4 -11.89 38.72 6.31
N TYR A 5 -12.87 39.11 5.50
CA TYR A 5 -12.78 40.27 4.60
C TYR A 5 -12.50 41.58 5.36
N VAL A 6 -13.26 41.84 6.46
CA VAL A 6 -13.07 43.02 7.34
C VAL A 6 -11.67 43.01 7.97
N LYS A 7 -11.17 41.86 8.40
CA LYS A 7 -9.83 41.71 8.98
C LYS A 7 -8.72 42.02 7.97
N GLU A 8 -8.87 41.57 6.74
CA GLU A 8 -7.89 41.79 5.65
C GLU A 8 -7.87 43.25 5.21
N ASN A 9 -9.03 43.87 5.02
CA ASN A 9 -9.17 45.26 4.63
C ASN A 9 -9.19 46.30 5.77
N ARG A 10 -8.84 45.88 6.99
CA ARG A 10 -8.90 46.73 8.19
C ARG A 10 -8.18 48.06 8.03
N LYS A 11 -6.99 48.07 7.40
CA LYS A 11 -6.20 49.30 7.17
C LYS A 11 -6.90 50.22 6.22
N ALA A 12 -7.49 49.74 5.15
CA ALA A 12 -8.23 50.53 4.15
C ALA A 12 -9.51 51.08 4.76
N LEU A 13 -10.26 50.33 5.55
CA LEU A 13 -11.45 50.76 6.27
C LEU A 13 -11.15 51.86 7.29
N ILE A 14 -10.06 51.72 8.06
CA ILE A 14 -9.62 52.76 9.03
C ILE A 14 -9.20 54.03 8.29
N ALA A 15 -8.40 53.92 7.19
CA ALA A 15 -8.00 55.07 6.40
C ALA A 15 -9.22 55.81 5.85
N LEU A 16 -10.20 55.09 5.34
CA LEU A 16 -11.45 55.67 4.85
C LEU A 16 -12.23 56.43 5.93
N ALA A 17 -12.35 55.82 7.13
CA ALA A 17 -13.02 56.49 8.27
C ALA A 17 -12.31 57.77 8.70
N VAL A 18 -10.95 57.77 8.68
CA VAL A 18 -10.14 58.94 8.98
C VAL A 18 -10.34 60.02 7.90
N TYR A 19 -10.29 59.68 6.61
CA TYR A 19 -10.56 60.65 5.54
C TYR A 19 -11.97 61.27 5.66
N THR A 20 -12.99 60.47 5.90
CA THR A 20 -14.35 60.92 6.06
C THR A 20 -14.47 61.90 7.26
N ALA A 21 -13.82 61.64 8.38
CA ALA A 21 -13.79 62.49 9.55
C ALA A 21 -13.07 63.84 9.26
N VAL A 22 -11.93 63.77 8.56
CA VAL A 22 -11.18 65.01 8.16
C VAL A 22 -11.99 65.86 7.19
N PHE A 23 -12.64 65.26 6.22
CA PHE A 23 -13.52 66.00 5.30
C PHE A 23 -14.69 66.65 6.05
N GLY A 24 -15.36 65.91 6.96
CA GLY A 24 -16.43 66.44 7.77
C GLY A 24 -15.98 67.61 8.65
N PHE A 25 -14.79 67.55 9.24
CA PHE A 25 -14.20 68.60 10.02
C PHE A 25 -13.90 69.85 9.18
N ILE A 26 -13.34 69.75 7.98
CA ILE A 26 -13.06 70.84 7.07
C ILE A 26 -14.37 71.52 6.65
N PHE A 27 -15.40 70.79 6.29
CA PHE A 27 -16.70 71.38 5.88
C PHE A 27 -17.39 72.10 7.01
N TRP A 28 -17.27 71.60 8.23
CA TRP A 28 -17.77 72.28 9.43
C TRP A 28 -17.05 73.63 9.68
N LEU A 29 -15.72 73.63 9.44
CA LEU A 29 -14.90 74.82 9.65
C LEU A 29 -15.23 75.95 8.63
N TYR A 30 -15.50 75.60 7.37
CA TYR A 30 -15.79 76.54 6.30
C TYR A 30 -17.27 76.92 6.17
N ARG A 31 -18.15 76.46 7.09
CA ARG A 31 -19.60 76.78 7.11
C ARG A 31 -20.31 76.62 5.77
N LEU A 32 -19.98 75.59 5.01
CA LEU A 32 -20.60 75.31 3.72
C LEU A 32 -22.09 74.95 3.85
N PRO A 33 -22.94 75.21 2.83
CA PRO A 33 -24.37 74.93 2.90
C PRO A 33 -24.61 73.41 3.06
N LEU A 34 -25.24 73.01 4.17
CA LEU A 34 -25.44 71.61 4.58
C LEU A 34 -26.11 70.74 3.50
N GLY A 35 -26.96 71.31 2.63
CA GLY A 35 -27.65 70.56 1.58
C GLY A 35 -26.74 70.04 0.48
N ALA A 36 -25.79 70.85 0.01
CA ALA A 36 -24.85 70.48 -1.06
C ALA A 36 -23.84 69.44 -0.53
N VAL A 37 -23.38 69.63 0.69
CA VAL A 37 -22.45 68.67 1.36
C VAL A 37 -23.13 67.31 1.61
N GLY A 38 -24.39 67.34 2.06
CA GLY A 38 -25.16 66.13 2.32
C GLY A 38 -25.40 65.30 1.03
N TYR A 39 -25.72 65.99 -0.07
CA TYR A 39 -25.88 65.31 -1.38
C TYR A 39 -24.58 64.68 -1.87
N ALA A 40 -23.46 65.41 -1.83
CA ALA A 40 -22.15 64.88 -2.22
C ALA A 40 -21.73 63.66 -1.35
N ALA A 41 -21.96 63.75 -0.01
CA ALA A 41 -21.69 62.63 0.92
C ALA A 41 -22.53 61.41 0.59
N LEU A 42 -23.80 61.56 0.23
CA LEU A 42 -24.73 60.47 -0.11
C LEU A 42 -24.28 59.77 -1.41
N VAL A 43 -23.86 60.52 -2.45
CA VAL A 43 -23.34 59.97 -3.69
C VAL A 43 -22.03 59.21 -3.41
N CYS A 44 -21.08 59.77 -2.67
CA CYS A 44 -19.85 59.12 -2.30
C CYS A 44 -20.11 57.84 -1.50
N LEU A 45 -21.04 57.86 -0.55
CA LEU A 45 -21.42 56.67 0.23
C LEU A 45 -22.01 55.57 -0.66
N PHE A 46 -22.88 55.95 -1.61
CA PHE A 46 -23.47 55.01 -2.57
C PHE A 46 -22.39 54.33 -3.43
N LEU A 47 -21.51 55.13 -4.04
CA LEU A 47 -20.40 54.61 -4.84
C LEU A 47 -19.47 53.67 -4.04
N LEU A 48 -19.20 54.05 -2.78
CA LEU A 48 -18.41 53.24 -1.87
C LEU A 48 -19.09 51.90 -1.54
N LEU A 49 -20.38 51.90 -1.26
CA LEU A 49 -21.14 50.65 -0.99
C LEU A 49 -21.18 49.76 -2.21
N VAL A 50 -21.34 50.31 -3.42
CA VAL A 50 -21.26 49.53 -4.68
C VAL A 50 -19.86 48.92 -4.86
N TRP A 51 -18.81 49.70 -4.67
CA TRP A 51 -17.43 49.22 -4.77
C TRP A 51 -17.15 48.11 -3.73
N LEU A 52 -17.53 48.33 -2.51
CA LEU A 52 -17.38 47.35 -1.41
C LEU A 52 -18.13 46.02 -1.69
N ALA A 53 -19.33 46.12 -2.27
CA ALA A 53 -20.12 44.96 -2.65
C ALA A 53 -19.47 44.16 -3.77
N VAL A 54 -18.91 44.82 -4.76
CA VAL A 54 -18.20 44.16 -5.87
C VAL A 54 -16.91 43.50 -5.38
N ASP A 55 -16.13 44.24 -4.56
CA ASP A 55 -14.88 43.73 -3.99
C ASP A 55 -15.12 42.51 -3.05
N TYR A 56 -16.12 42.60 -2.18
CA TYR A 56 -16.52 41.48 -1.33
C TYR A 56 -16.96 40.25 -2.14
N ARG A 57 -17.69 40.44 -3.26
CA ARG A 57 -18.07 39.34 -4.14
C ARG A 57 -16.85 38.66 -4.76
N ARG A 58 -15.87 39.44 -5.27
CA ARG A 58 -14.61 38.92 -5.81
C ARG A 58 -13.86 38.10 -4.76
N PHE A 59 -13.69 38.65 -3.56
CA PHE A 59 -13.06 37.97 -2.44
C PHE A 59 -13.79 36.67 -2.08
N ALA A 60 -15.12 36.70 -1.97
CA ALA A 60 -15.89 35.52 -1.60
C ALA A 60 -15.85 34.39 -2.65
N VAL A 61 -15.77 34.73 -3.94
CA VAL A 61 -15.60 33.74 -5.03
C VAL A 61 -14.22 33.09 -4.95
N ARG A 62 -13.17 33.90 -4.80
CA ARG A 62 -11.80 33.40 -4.68
C ARG A 62 -11.62 32.50 -3.45
N LEU A 63 -12.10 32.93 -2.31
CA LEU A 63 -11.99 32.14 -1.07
C LEU A 63 -12.73 30.79 -1.19
N ARG A 64 -13.88 30.77 -1.87
CA ARG A 64 -14.59 29.52 -2.13
C ARG A 64 -13.80 28.58 -3.06
N LEU A 65 -13.18 29.14 -4.10
CA LEU A 65 -12.34 28.37 -5.03
C LEU A 65 -11.14 27.78 -4.29
N LEU A 66 -10.41 28.59 -3.52
CA LEU A 66 -9.25 28.11 -2.74
C LEU A 66 -9.62 27.02 -1.73
N ARG A 67 -10.79 27.12 -1.09
CA ARG A 67 -11.27 26.06 -0.16
C ARG A 67 -11.62 24.75 -0.87
N ARG A 68 -12.12 24.81 -2.10
CA ARG A 68 -12.31 23.58 -2.91
C ARG A 68 -10.97 22.97 -3.31
N LEU A 69 -10.06 23.81 -3.76
CA LEU A 69 -8.73 23.36 -4.12
C LEU A 69 -7.94 22.79 -2.93
N GLU A 70 -8.20 23.25 -1.70
CA GLU A 70 -7.57 22.68 -0.50
C GLU A 70 -7.81 21.16 -0.37
N GLN A 71 -8.96 20.67 -0.82
CA GLN A 71 -9.30 19.25 -0.82
C GLN A 71 -8.70 18.51 -2.03
N GLU A 72 -8.45 19.20 -3.13
CA GLU A 72 -7.99 18.64 -4.42
C GLU A 72 -6.53 18.96 -4.74
N ILE A 73 -5.85 19.79 -3.94
CA ILE A 73 -4.48 20.30 -4.21
C ILE A 73 -3.43 19.20 -4.27
N THR A 74 -3.74 18.01 -3.73
CA THR A 74 -2.89 16.82 -3.82
C THR A 74 -2.81 16.29 -5.26
N LEU A 75 -3.76 16.66 -6.13
CA LEU A 75 -3.86 16.16 -7.50
C LEU A 75 -3.20 17.11 -8.51
N SER A 76 -3.43 18.42 -8.41
CA SER A 76 -2.85 19.39 -9.36
C SER A 76 -2.80 20.81 -8.81
N THR A 77 -1.72 21.52 -9.11
CA THR A 77 -1.56 22.98 -8.87
C THR A 77 -1.99 23.82 -10.07
N GLU A 78 -2.47 23.21 -11.16
CA GLU A 78 -2.81 23.92 -12.41
C GLU A 78 -4.09 24.75 -12.29
N GLN A 79 -4.97 24.43 -11.35
CA GLN A 79 -6.26 25.09 -11.16
C GLN A 79 -6.20 26.30 -10.21
N LEU A 80 -5.01 26.76 -9.86
CA LEU A 80 -4.86 27.96 -9.05
C LEU A 80 -5.43 29.19 -9.79
N PRO A 81 -6.23 30.06 -9.12
CA PRO A 81 -6.78 31.25 -9.74
C PRO A 81 -5.66 32.22 -10.17
N GLU A 82 -5.96 33.10 -11.12
CA GLU A 82 -5.03 34.17 -11.50
C GLU A 82 -4.65 35.02 -10.27
N PRO A 83 -3.36 35.32 -10.08
CA PRO A 83 -2.89 36.10 -8.93
C PRO A 83 -3.37 37.58 -9.01
N ASP A 84 -3.81 38.12 -7.89
CA ASP A 84 -4.33 39.49 -7.78
C ASP A 84 -3.22 40.53 -7.41
N GLY A 85 -1.98 40.19 -7.65
CA GLY A 85 -0.85 41.05 -7.40
C GLY A 85 0.48 40.35 -7.32
N ALA A 86 1.56 41.10 -7.25
CA ALA A 86 2.92 40.58 -7.29
C ALA A 86 3.21 39.61 -6.10
N LEU A 87 2.67 39.88 -4.94
CA LEU A 87 2.88 39.04 -3.76
C LEU A 87 2.20 37.68 -3.92
N GLU A 88 0.96 37.66 -4.38
CA GLU A 88 0.21 36.41 -4.62
C GLU A 88 0.85 35.61 -5.75
N ALA A 89 1.30 36.28 -6.83
CA ALA A 89 2.05 35.65 -7.91
C ALA A 89 3.32 34.95 -7.40
N GLN A 90 4.03 35.60 -6.47
CA GLN A 90 5.24 35.01 -5.87
C GLN A 90 4.92 33.81 -4.97
N TYR A 91 3.84 33.87 -4.17
CA TYR A 91 3.40 32.71 -3.39
C TYR A 91 2.97 31.53 -4.27
N GLN A 92 2.25 31.81 -5.36
CA GLN A 92 1.88 30.76 -6.32
C GLN A 92 3.11 30.17 -7.03
N ALA A 93 4.11 30.97 -7.35
CA ALA A 93 5.37 30.49 -7.91
C ALA A 93 6.11 29.56 -6.94
N LEU A 94 6.15 29.92 -5.64
CA LEU A 94 6.72 29.04 -4.60
C LEU A 94 5.95 27.72 -4.45
N VAL A 95 4.62 27.77 -4.47
CA VAL A 95 3.78 26.55 -4.39
C VAL A 95 4.02 25.64 -5.59
N ARG A 96 4.09 26.23 -6.82
CA ARG A 96 4.39 25.44 -8.03
C ARG A 96 5.80 24.85 -8.01
N ALA A 97 6.79 25.60 -7.53
CA ALA A 97 8.16 25.08 -7.39
C ALA A 97 8.23 23.92 -6.38
N LEU A 98 7.53 24.04 -5.25
CA LEU A 98 7.45 22.99 -4.25
C LEU A 98 6.74 21.72 -4.80
N ASP A 99 5.64 21.90 -5.55
CA ASP A 99 4.94 20.77 -6.16
C ASP A 99 5.79 20.09 -7.24
N ALA A 100 6.52 20.87 -8.05
CA ALA A 100 7.46 20.33 -9.03
C ALA A 100 8.58 19.53 -8.38
N ASP A 101 9.17 20.03 -7.28
CA ASP A 101 10.21 19.30 -6.52
C ASP A 101 9.64 18.03 -5.90
N ARG A 102 8.45 18.08 -5.29
CA ARG A 102 7.76 16.92 -4.76
C ARG A 102 7.54 15.84 -5.82
N ARG A 103 7.03 16.23 -7.00
CA ARG A 103 6.82 15.30 -8.12
C ARG A 103 8.14 14.70 -8.60
N ALA A 104 9.18 15.52 -8.72
CA ALA A 104 10.51 15.04 -9.11
C ALA A 104 11.09 14.04 -8.10
N GLN A 105 10.92 14.28 -6.79
CA GLN A 105 11.35 13.36 -5.73
C GLN A 105 10.58 12.04 -5.78
N LEU A 106 9.25 12.08 -5.95
CA LEU A 106 8.43 10.88 -6.10
C LEU A 106 8.85 10.06 -7.33
N THR A 107 9.06 10.72 -8.47
CA THR A 107 9.51 10.06 -9.71
C THR A 107 10.88 9.42 -9.53
N ARG A 108 11.85 10.14 -8.93
CA ARG A 108 13.18 9.58 -8.64
C ARG A 108 13.10 8.39 -7.69
N SER A 109 12.29 8.47 -6.65
CA SER A 109 12.09 7.37 -5.71
C SER A 109 11.49 6.14 -6.39
N GLN A 110 10.49 6.33 -7.26
CA GLN A 110 9.89 5.25 -8.03
C GLN A 110 10.87 4.63 -9.03
N GLN A 111 11.63 5.45 -9.76
CA GLN A 111 12.65 4.98 -10.67
C GLN A 111 13.74 4.18 -9.96
N GLY A 112 14.28 4.71 -8.86
CA GLY A 112 15.29 3.99 -8.08
C GLY A 112 14.79 2.66 -7.52
N TYR A 113 13.50 2.59 -7.16
CA TYR A 113 12.89 1.33 -6.74
C TYR A 113 12.74 0.34 -7.91
N GLN A 114 12.33 0.81 -9.10
CA GLN A 114 12.24 -0.04 -10.29
C GLN A 114 13.61 -0.59 -10.70
N GLU A 115 14.65 0.24 -10.73
CA GLU A 115 16.02 -0.18 -11.00
C GLU A 115 16.48 -1.27 -10.01
N LEU A 116 16.15 -1.11 -8.73
CA LEU A 116 16.44 -2.11 -7.70
C LEU A 116 15.73 -3.44 -7.98
N VAL A 117 14.45 -3.42 -8.32
CA VAL A 117 13.67 -4.63 -8.66
C VAL A 117 14.22 -5.32 -9.90
N GLU A 118 14.57 -4.56 -10.95
CA GLU A 118 15.20 -5.08 -12.16
C GLU A 118 16.56 -5.74 -11.87
N TYR A 119 17.42 -5.03 -11.12
CA TYR A 119 18.72 -5.55 -10.70
C TYR A 119 18.59 -6.89 -9.97
N TYR A 120 17.75 -6.96 -8.94
CA TYR A 120 17.55 -8.19 -8.18
C TYR A 120 16.87 -9.29 -9.00
N THR A 121 16.06 -8.95 -9.99
CA THR A 121 15.46 -9.93 -10.90
C THR A 121 16.55 -10.60 -11.76
N VAL A 122 17.45 -9.81 -12.34
CA VAL A 122 18.60 -10.33 -13.10
C VAL A 122 19.52 -11.16 -12.20
N TRP A 123 19.85 -10.64 -11.02
CA TRP A 123 20.69 -11.32 -10.02
C TRP A 123 20.11 -12.68 -9.61
N ALA A 124 18.82 -12.77 -9.40
CA ALA A 124 18.17 -14.02 -9.04
C ALA A 124 18.17 -15.04 -10.20
N HIS A 125 18.04 -14.60 -11.45
CA HIS A 125 18.23 -15.47 -12.60
C HIS A 125 19.66 -16.02 -12.66
N GLN A 126 20.66 -15.17 -12.38
CA GLN A 126 22.06 -15.60 -12.35
C GLN A 126 22.35 -16.59 -11.20
N ILE A 127 21.69 -16.46 -10.05
CA ILE A 127 21.83 -17.41 -8.93
C ILE A 127 21.07 -18.71 -9.18
N LYS A 128 19.93 -18.67 -9.85
CA LYS A 128 19.18 -19.90 -10.19
C LYS A 128 19.98 -20.86 -11.07
N THR A 129 20.84 -20.36 -11.93
CA THR A 129 21.70 -21.17 -12.81
C THR A 129 22.67 -22.08 -12.02
N PRO A 130 23.54 -21.59 -11.13
CA PRO A 130 24.41 -22.46 -10.33
C PRO A 130 23.60 -23.33 -9.36
N ILE A 131 22.46 -22.88 -8.83
CA ILE A 131 21.57 -23.72 -8.02
C ILE A 131 21.07 -24.91 -8.83
N ALA A 132 20.61 -24.68 -10.06
CA ALA A 132 20.16 -25.75 -10.96
C ALA A 132 21.30 -26.74 -11.29
N ALA A 133 22.51 -26.23 -11.50
CA ALA A 133 23.69 -27.07 -11.74
C ALA A 133 24.03 -27.93 -10.49
N MET A 134 24.05 -27.34 -9.28
CA MET A 134 24.25 -28.08 -8.05
C MET A 134 23.17 -29.14 -7.83
N ARG A 135 21.90 -28.82 -8.13
CA ARG A 135 20.79 -29.77 -8.02
C ARG A 135 20.95 -30.94 -9.01
N LEU A 136 21.41 -30.66 -10.21
CA LEU A 136 21.66 -31.70 -11.20
C LEU A 136 22.80 -32.62 -10.77
N LEU A 137 23.90 -32.07 -10.24
CA LEU A 137 25.01 -32.86 -9.71
C LEU A 137 24.63 -33.73 -8.50
N LEU A 138 23.61 -33.31 -7.75
CA LEU A 138 23.09 -34.02 -6.59
C LEU A 138 21.84 -34.86 -6.90
N GLN A 139 21.44 -34.98 -8.17
CA GLN A 139 20.19 -35.66 -8.51
C GLN A 139 20.22 -37.15 -8.17
N ASP A 140 21.38 -37.78 -8.32
CA ASP A 140 21.63 -39.21 -8.01
C ASP A 140 22.32 -39.36 -6.65
N ALA A 141 21.86 -38.56 -5.66
CA ALA A 141 22.42 -38.53 -4.30
C ALA A 141 22.19 -39.87 -3.57
N ASP A 142 23.20 -40.70 -3.47
CA ASP A 142 23.15 -42.01 -2.82
C ASP A 142 23.55 -41.94 -1.33
N THR A 143 24.37 -40.96 -0.95
CA THR A 143 24.83 -40.81 0.42
C THR A 143 23.95 -39.84 1.23
N ASP A 144 23.94 -40.00 2.55
CA ASP A 144 23.20 -39.09 3.44
C ASP A 144 23.76 -37.67 3.40
N GLU A 145 25.06 -37.50 3.17
CA GLU A 145 25.74 -36.20 3.02
C GLU A 145 25.26 -35.46 1.74
N GLN A 146 25.19 -36.17 0.62
CA GLN A 146 24.68 -35.62 -0.64
C GLN A 146 23.21 -35.21 -0.52
N ARG A 147 22.40 -36.00 0.17
CA ARG A 147 20.99 -35.69 0.45
C ARG A 147 20.85 -34.44 1.32
N ALA A 148 21.73 -34.31 2.35
CA ALA A 148 21.77 -33.11 3.19
C ALA A 148 22.15 -31.86 2.38
N LEU A 149 23.12 -31.96 1.45
CA LEU A 149 23.48 -30.89 0.55
C LEU A 149 22.33 -30.49 -0.37
N LEU A 150 21.59 -31.45 -0.93
CA LEU A 150 20.41 -31.19 -1.76
C LEU A 150 19.35 -30.38 -1.01
N GLU A 151 19.13 -30.67 0.29
CA GLU A 151 18.24 -29.88 1.14
C GLU A 151 18.72 -28.44 1.33
N GLN A 152 20.04 -28.23 1.45
CA GLN A 152 20.60 -26.89 1.55
C GLN A 152 20.39 -26.12 0.24
N VAL A 153 20.64 -26.76 -0.91
CA VAL A 153 20.43 -26.16 -2.24
C VAL A 153 18.96 -25.75 -2.42
N GLN A 154 18.01 -26.61 -2.04
CA GLN A 154 16.59 -26.29 -2.09
C GLN A 154 16.22 -25.13 -1.16
N SER A 155 16.85 -25.06 0.01
CA SER A 155 16.63 -23.95 0.96
C SER A 155 17.14 -22.61 0.38
N VAL A 156 18.30 -22.61 -0.26
CA VAL A 156 18.85 -21.41 -0.94
C VAL A 156 17.90 -20.96 -2.06
N GLU A 157 17.41 -21.89 -2.89
CA GLU A 157 16.45 -21.59 -3.95
C GLU A 157 15.18 -20.92 -3.38
N GLN A 158 14.66 -21.45 -2.28
CA GLN A 158 13.49 -20.89 -1.61
C GLN A 158 13.74 -19.48 -1.05
N TYR A 159 14.94 -19.21 -0.50
CA TYR A 159 15.29 -17.87 -0.02
C TYR A 159 15.39 -16.86 -1.16
N VAL A 160 15.94 -17.25 -2.30
CA VAL A 160 16.00 -16.39 -3.50
C VAL A 160 14.57 -16.09 -4.00
N GLU A 161 13.69 -17.10 -4.04
CA GLU A 161 12.30 -16.90 -4.44
C GLU A 161 11.54 -15.98 -3.47
N MET A 162 11.76 -16.11 -2.15
CA MET A 162 11.18 -15.21 -1.15
C MET A 162 11.67 -13.77 -1.32
N ALA A 163 12.98 -13.56 -1.54
CA ALA A 163 13.54 -12.23 -1.75
C ALA A 163 12.95 -11.54 -2.98
N LEU A 164 12.84 -12.27 -4.09
CA LEU A 164 12.19 -11.78 -5.30
C LEU A 164 10.70 -11.50 -5.10
N GLY A 165 10.00 -12.41 -4.43
CA GLY A 165 8.58 -12.23 -4.08
C GLY A 165 8.37 -10.94 -3.29
N TYR A 166 9.23 -10.68 -2.30
CA TYR A 166 9.18 -9.46 -1.51
C TYR A 166 9.36 -8.19 -2.36
N LEU A 167 10.39 -8.16 -3.21
CA LEU A 167 10.68 -7.01 -4.07
C LEU A 167 9.56 -6.73 -5.07
N ARG A 168 9.04 -7.78 -5.71
CA ARG A 168 7.92 -7.64 -6.65
C ARG A 168 6.63 -7.20 -5.96
N LEU A 169 6.38 -7.67 -4.75
CA LEU A 169 5.19 -7.30 -3.99
C LEU A 169 5.16 -5.81 -3.63
N GLU A 170 6.30 -5.23 -3.31
CA GLU A 170 6.42 -3.81 -2.96
C GLU A 170 6.48 -2.90 -4.21
N SER A 171 6.62 -3.47 -5.42
CA SER A 171 6.63 -2.70 -6.67
C SER A 171 5.26 -2.09 -6.97
N PRO A 172 5.18 -0.79 -7.29
CA PRO A 172 3.95 -0.14 -7.72
C PRO A 172 3.40 -0.69 -9.05
N SER A 173 4.28 -1.30 -9.86
CA SER A 173 3.97 -1.83 -11.20
C SER A 173 3.77 -3.34 -11.22
N SER A 174 3.34 -3.97 -10.12
CA SER A 174 3.05 -5.41 -10.11
C SER A 174 1.81 -5.68 -10.96
N ASP A 175 2.01 -6.15 -12.19
CA ASP A 175 0.93 -6.60 -13.07
C ASP A 175 0.41 -7.95 -12.58
N TYR A 176 -0.71 -7.93 -11.85
CA TYR A 176 -1.41 -9.14 -11.45
C TYR A 176 -2.24 -9.66 -12.62
N VAL A 177 -2.06 -10.96 -12.96
CA VAL A 177 -2.86 -11.63 -13.98
C VAL A 177 -4.04 -12.35 -13.32
N ILE A 178 -5.07 -11.58 -12.97
CA ILE A 178 -6.27 -12.12 -12.32
C ILE A 178 -7.14 -12.84 -13.34
N ARG A 179 -7.32 -14.16 -13.15
CA ARG A 179 -8.16 -15.03 -13.99
C ARG A 179 -8.85 -16.09 -13.15
N ASN A 180 -9.79 -16.81 -13.76
CA ASN A 180 -10.43 -17.96 -13.13
C ASN A 180 -9.56 -19.22 -13.36
N TYR A 181 -9.08 -19.84 -12.28
CA TYR A 181 -8.24 -21.03 -12.28
C TYR A 181 -8.87 -22.15 -11.48
N ALA A 182 -8.66 -23.41 -11.92
CA ALA A 182 -8.99 -24.57 -11.12
C ALA A 182 -8.02 -24.63 -9.92
N LEU A 183 -8.55 -24.58 -8.69
CA LEU A 183 -7.72 -24.59 -7.47
C LEU A 183 -6.88 -25.88 -7.37
N ASP A 184 -7.45 -26.98 -7.83
CA ASP A 184 -6.80 -28.29 -7.84
C ASP A 184 -5.48 -28.28 -8.62
N ASP A 185 -5.43 -27.61 -9.75
CA ASP A 185 -4.22 -27.54 -10.59
C ASP A 185 -3.10 -26.79 -9.87
N ILE A 186 -3.41 -25.69 -9.22
CA ILE A 186 -2.44 -24.90 -8.44
C ILE A 186 -1.91 -25.72 -7.26
N VAL A 187 -2.79 -26.38 -6.52
CA VAL A 187 -2.41 -27.20 -5.38
C VAL A 187 -1.56 -28.39 -5.80
N ARG A 188 -1.90 -29.06 -6.91
CA ARG A 188 -1.10 -30.16 -7.49
C ARG A 188 0.29 -29.72 -7.88
N GLN A 189 0.46 -28.52 -8.45
CA GLN A 189 1.78 -27.97 -8.78
C GLN A 189 2.63 -27.83 -7.50
N ALA A 190 2.08 -27.24 -6.44
CA ALA A 190 2.75 -27.12 -5.16
C ALA A 190 3.12 -28.49 -4.55
N VAL A 191 2.17 -29.43 -4.53
CA VAL A 191 2.41 -30.80 -4.01
C VAL A 191 3.51 -31.50 -4.77
N ARG A 192 3.53 -31.42 -6.11
CA ARG A 192 4.59 -32.06 -6.93
C ARG A 192 5.97 -31.51 -6.58
N LYS A 193 6.11 -30.22 -6.33
CA LYS A 193 7.38 -29.58 -5.93
C LYS A 193 7.95 -30.19 -4.65
N PHE A 194 7.09 -30.57 -3.70
CA PHE A 194 7.49 -31.10 -2.39
C PHE A 194 7.38 -32.63 -2.28
N ALA A 195 6.96 -33.36 -3.32
CA ALA A 195 6.71 -34.78 -3.28
C ALA A 195 7.90 -35.59 -2.75
N SER A 196 9.11 -35.29 -3.22
CA SER A 196 10.35 -35.94 -2.77
C SER A 196 10.61 -35.74 -1.26
N GLN A 197 10.24 -34.59 -0.70
CA GLN A 197 10.40 -34.29 0.71
C GLN A 197 9.39 -35.08 1.56
N PHE A 198 8.14 -35.22 1.12
CA PHE A 198 7.13 -36.06 1.78
C PHE A 198 7.60 -37.52 1.87
N ILE A 199 8.08 -38.09 0.76
CA ILE A 199 8.57 -39.45 0.69
C ILE A 199 9.75 -39.66 1.64
N ARG A 200 10.75 -38.78 1.56
CA ARG A 200 11.99 -38.88 2.35
C ARG A 200 11.75 -38.76 3.85
N ARG A 201 10.86 -37.82 4.26
CA ARG A 201 10.51 -37.61 5.67
C ARG A 201 9.45 -38.62 6.18
N ARG A 202 8.97 -39.51 5.30
CA ARG A 202 7.90 -40.48 5.59
C ARG A 202 6.64 -39.82 6.16
N LEU A 203 6.31 -38.63 5.68
CA LEU A 203 5.10 -37.90 6.03
C LEU A 203 3.98 -38.30 5.08
N ARG A 204 2.79 -38.60 5.64
CA ARG A 204 1.60 -38.87 4.84
C ARG A 204 1.03 -37.56 4.31
N LEU A 205 0.70 -37.56 3.03
CA LEU A 205 -0.08 -36.49 2.41
C LEU A 205 -1.52 -36.97 2.23
N GLU A 206 -2.46 -36.30 2.89
CA GLU A 206 -3.89 -36.56 2.80
C GLU A 206 -4.51 -35.47 1.90
N TYR A 207 -4.76 -35.81 0.66
CA TYR A 207 -5.23 -34.88 -0.34
C TYR A 207 -6.29 -35.51 -1.23
N ALA A 208 -7.45 -34.86 -1.32
CA ALA A 208 -8.52 -35.21 -2.26
C ALA A 208 -8.68 -34.07 -3.29
N PRO A 209 -9.08 -34.39 -4.54
CA PRO A 209 -9.28 -33.37 -5.58
C PRO A 209 -10.20 -32.23 -5.13
N LEU A 210 -9.81 -30.98 -5.42
CA LEU A 210 -10.51 -29.76 -5.04
C LEU A 210 -11.33 -29.26 -6.24
N ASN A 211 -12.61 -29.63 -6.32
CA ASN A 211 -13.47 -29.33 -7.48
C ASN A 211 -14.04 -27.90 -7.41
N VAL A 212 -13.19 -26.88 -7.28
CA VAL A 212 -13.61 -25.47 -7.27
C VAL A 212 -12.67 -24.61 -8.14
N SER A 213 -13.27 -23.58 -8.73
CA SER A 213 -12.51 -22.53 -9.42
C SER A 213 -12.48 -21.26 -8.57
N VAL A 214 -11.35 -20.55 -8.66
CA VAL A 214 -11.07 -19.33 -7.90
C VAL A 214 -10.55 -18.24 -8.83
N ILE A 215 -10.96 -17.00 -8.57
CA ILE A 215 -10.47 -15.83 -9.30
C ILE A 215 -9.23 -15.34 -8.54
N THR A 216 -8.06 -15.44 -9.18
CA THR A 216 -6.79 -15.15 -8.53
C THR A 216 -5.68 -14.96 -9.56
N ASP A 217 -4.48 -14.66 -9.11
CA ASP A 217 -3.23 -14.84 -9.88
C ASP A 217 -2.62 -16.19 -9.52
N GLU A 218 -2.47 -17.07 -10.53
CA GLU A 218 -1.96 -18.43 -10.35
C GLU A 218 -0.58 -18.46 -9.69
N LYS A 219 0.34 -17.61 -10.16
CA LYS A 219 1.73 -17.60 -9.69
C LYS A 219 1.85 -17.16 -8.22
N TRP A 220 1.08 -16.14 -7.86
CA TRP A 220 1.08 -15.63 -6.50
C TRP A 220 0.38 -16.57 -5.53
N LEU A 221 -0.75 -17.16 -5.92
CA LEU A 221 -1.41 -18.15 -5.08
C LEU A 221 -0.57 -19.42 -4.94
N LEU A 222 0.08 -19.88 -6.01
CA LEU A 222 1.03 -21.00 -5.96
C LEU A 222 2.15 -20.72 -4.97
N PHE A 223 2.76 -19.52 -5.00
CA PHE A 223 3.79 -19.12 -4.06
C PHE A 223 3.32 -19.21 -2.60
N VAL A 224 2.10 -18.74 -2.32
CA VAL A 224 1.52 -18.82 -0.96
C VAL A 224 1.35 -20.27 -0.51
N ILE A 225 0.77 -21.13 -1.37
CA ILE A 225 0.57 -22.55 -1.05
C ILE A 225 1.90 -23.26 -0.84
N GLU A 226 2.89 -23.00 -1.68
CA GLU A 226 4.25 -23.52 -1.54
C GLU A 226 4.89 -23.12 -0.21
N GLN A 227 4.74 -21.86 0.18
CA GLN A 227 5.28 -21.34 1.44
C GLN A 227 4.62 -22.00 2.67
N VAL A 228 3.28 -22.20 2.62
CA VAL A 228 2.55 -22.89 3.69
C VAL A 228 2.94 -24.36 3.76
N LEU A 229 3.07 -25.06 2.61
CA LEU A 229 3.52 -26.46 2.58
C LEU A 229 4.98 -26.60 3.05
N SER A 230 5.85 -25.69 2.69
CA SER A 230 7.23 -25.66 3.19
C SER A 230 7.28 -25.54 4.71
N ASN A 231 6.44 -24.67 5.30
CA ASN A 231 6.33 -24.56 6.75
C ASN A 231 5.78 -25.84 7.38
N ALA A 232 4.72 -26.41 6.83
CA ALA A 232 4.16 -27.68 7.29
C ALA A 232 5.21 -28.79 7.32
N LEU A 233 5.98 -28.95 6.23
CA LEU A 233 7.07 -29.91 6.15
C LEU A 233 8.20 -29.63 7.14
N LYS A 234 8.55 -28.36 7.32
CA LYS A 234 9.62 -27.94 8.22
C LYS A 234 9.32 -28.28 9.67
N TYR A 235 8.10 -28.05 10.11
CA TYR A 235 7.70 -28.17 11.50
C TYR A 235 7.03 -29.51 11.86
N THR A 236 6.79 -30.40 10.87
CA THR A 236 6.29 -31.76 11.09
C THR A 236 7.44 -32.76 10.98
N ARG A 237 7.77 -33.43 12.09
CA ARG A 237 8.80 -34.47 12.12
C ARG A 237 8.25 -35.85 11.74
N SER A 238 7.03 -36.13 12.15
CA SER A 238 6.30 -37.38 11.88
C SER A 238 4.80 -37.10 11.86
N GLY A 239 4.04 -37.92 11.12
CA GLY A 239 2.59 -37.76 10.98
C GLY A 239 2.13 -37.44 9.56
N SER A 240 1.23 -36.46 9.41
CA SER A 240 0.61 -36.16 8.14
C SER A 240 0.45 -34.65 7.90
N VAL A 241 0.31 -34.29 6.62
CA VAL A 241 -0.18 -33.00 6.17
C VAL A 241 -1.45 -33.25 5.35
N SER A 242 -2.54 -32.59 5.72
CA SER A 242 -3.83 -32.71 5.02
C SER A 242 -4.17 -31.42 4.29
N ILE A 243 -4.72 -31.56 3.08
CA ILE A 243 -5.19 -30.44 2.26
C ILE A 243 -6.66 -30.69 1.97
N THR A 244 -7.51 -29.80 2.45
CA THR A 244 -8.97 -29.90 2.35
C THR A 244 -9.58 -28.58 1.95
N LEU A 245 -10.85 -28.63 1.51
CA LEU A 245 -11.64 -27.46 1.18
C LEU A 245 -12.81 -27.33 2.15
N GLU A 246 -12.89 -26.21 2.85
CA GLU A 246 -14.06 -25.85 3.67
C GLU A 246 -14.97 -24.89 2.88
N ALA A 247 -16.30 -25.01 3.12
CA ALA A 247 -17.27 -24.09 2.51
C ALA A 247 -17.06 -22.66 3.03
N PRO A 248 -17.30 -21.61 2.19
CA PRO A 248 -17.70 -21.69 0.79
C PRO A 248 -16.54 -21.92 -0.19
N LYS A 249 -15.34 -21.42 0.04
CA LYS A 249 -14.12 -21.58 -0.77
C LYS A 249 -12.89 -21.30 0.09
N THR A 250 -12.70 -22.05 1.16
CA THR A 250 -11.54 -21.90 2.05
C THR A 250 -10.62 -23.11 1.93
N LEU A 251 -9.42 -22.88 1.40
CA LEU A 251 -8.37 -23.90 1.36
C LEU A 251 -7.74 -24.04 2.74
N CYS A 252 -7.80 -25.25 3.30
CA CYS A 252 -7.24 -25.60 4.60
C CYS A 252 -6.03 -26.52 4.42
N ILE A 253 -4.88 -26.10 4.93
CA ILE A 253 -3.66 -26.91 4.98
C ILE A 253 -3.35 -27.12 6.46
N ARG A 254 -3.45 -28.37 6.90
CA ARG A 254 -3.23 -28.78 8.30
C ARG A 254 -2.03 -29.71 8.37
N ASP A 255 -1.14 -29.44 9.30
CA ASP A 255 -0.04 -30.33 9.69
C ASP A 255 -0.25 -30.88 11.11
N THR A 256 0.39 -32.00 11.41
CA THR A 256 0.44 -32.63 12.75
C THR A 256 1.79 -32.37 13.43
N GLY A 257 2.36 -31.18 13.20
CA GLY A 257 3.67 -30.79 13.69
C GLY A 257 3.68 -30.31 15.13
N ILE A 258 4.75 -29.61 15.49
CA ILE A 258 4.98 -29.15 16.87
C ILE A 258 3.97 -28.08 17.34
N GLY A 259 3.23 -27.46 16.42
CA GLY A 259 2.34 -26.34 16.71
C GLY A 259 3.06 -25.04 17.04
N ILE A 260 2.25 -24.00 17.32
CA ILE A 260 2.69 -22.62 17.61
C ILE A 260 2.15 -22.25 19.00
N ALA A 261 2.99 -21.63 19.80
CA ALA A 261 2.59 -21.15 21.14
C ALA A 261 1.51 -20.05 21.02
N PRO A 262 0.51 -20.02 21.91
CA PRO A 262 -0.58 -19.04 21.87
C PRO A 262 -0.10 -17.58 21.85
N GLU A 263 0.99 -17.29 22.56
CA GLU A 263 1.62 -15.98 22.60
C GLU A 263 2.25 -15.55 21.26
N ASP A 264 2.68 -16.50 20.42
CA ASP A 264 3.29 -16.26 19.13
C ASP A 264 2.24 -16.10 18.01
N LEU A 265 1.05 -16.73 18.13
CA LEU A 265 0.00 -16.73 17.09
C LEU A 265 -0.39 -15.34 16.57
N PRO A 266 -0.60 -14.30 17.39
CA PRO A 266 -0.95 -12.98 16.88
C PRO A 266 0.15 -12.35 16.02
N ARG A 267 1.40 -12.80 16.21
CA ARG A 267 2.61 -12.19 15.62
C ARG A 267 3.19 -12.97 14.45
N VAL A 268 2.68 -14.14 14.10
CA VAL A 268 3.23 -15.00 13.04
C VAL A 268 3.25 -14.33 11.65
N PHE A 269 2.43 -13.30 11.46
CA PHE A 269 2.38 -12.50 10.24
C PHE A 269 3.20 -11.21 10.31
N GLU A 270 3.88 -10.91 11.43
CA GLU A 270 4.76 -9.74 11.55
C GLU A 270 6.06 -9.98 10.75
N LYS A 271 6.55 -8.91 10.11
CA LYS A 271 7.79 -8.96 9.32
C LYS A 271 8.99 -9.30 10.20
N GLY A 272 9.69 -10.40 9.86
CA GLY A 272 10.89 -10.84 10.58
C GLY A 272 10.61 -11.60 11.88
N PHE A 273 9.36 -11.91 12.19
CA PHE A 273 9.03 -12.70 13.39
C PHE A 273 9.29 -14.18 13.16
N THR A 274 10.06 -14.80 14.05
CA THR A 274 10.47 -16.21 13.93
C THR A 274 9.96 -17.12 15.06
N GLY A 275 9.26 -16.59 16.06
CA GLY A 275 8.79 -17.35 17.24
C GLY A 275 9.90 -17.99 18.08
N CYS A 276 9.55 -18.65 19.17
CA CYS A 276 10.51 -19.35 20.02
C CYS A 276 11.22 -20.50 19.29
N ASN A 277 10.50 -21.24 18.46
CA ASN A 277 11.04 -22.38 17.69
C ASN A 277 11.94 -21.93 16.53
N GLY A 278 11.73 -20.73 15.98
CA GLY A 278 12.55 -20.18 14.90
C GLY A 278 13.87 -19.56 15.38
N ARG A 279 13.98 -19.19 16.67
CA ARG A 279 15.24 -18.68 17.25
C ARG A 279 16.28 -19.80 17.42
N THR A 280 15.85 -21.02 17.67
CA THR A 280 16.70 -22.22 17.72
C THR A 280 17.06 -22.71 16.31
N ASP A 281 16.21 -22.50 15.32
CA ASP A 281 16.49 -22.81 13.91
C ASP A 281 16.99 -21.55 13.18
N LYS A 282 18.32 -21.45 13.03
CA LYS A 282 19.00 -20.36 12.28
C LYS A 282 18.51 -20.15 10.84
N ARG A 283 17.59 -21.02 10.36
CA ARG A 283 17.03 -21.01 9.00
C ARG A 283 15.69 -20.28 8.89
N ALA A 284 15.12 -19.75 9.97
CA ALA A 284 13.85 -19.03 9.93
C ALA A 284 14.10 -17.54 9.63
N THR A 285 13.65 -17.07 8.47
CA THR A 285 13.77 -15.64 8.07
C THR A 285 12.67 -14.76 8.66
N GLY A 286 11.54 -15.37 9.07
CA GLY A 286 10.35 -14.63 9.53
C GLY A 286 9.65 -13.80 8.44
N ILE A 287 10.00 -14.01 7.17
CA ILE A 287 9.43 -13.24 6.05
C ILE A 287 8.31 -14.02 5.33
N GLY A 288 8.33 -15.35 5.37
CA GLY A 288 7.45 -16.19 4.56
C GLY A 288 5.95 -15.97 4.82
N LEU A 289 5.49 -16.08 6.06
CA LEU A 289 4.07 -15.87 6.39
C LEU A 289 3.65 -14.40 6.25
N TYR A 290 4.54 -13.45 6.54
CA TYR A 290 4.32 -12.03 6.24
C TYR A 290 4.02 -11.82 4.76
N LEU A 291 4.82 -12.40 3.87
CA LEU A 291 4.59 -12.35 2.42
C LEU A 291 3.27 -12.98 2.01
N CYS A 292 2.95 -14.17 2.56
CA CYS A 292 1.68 -14.84 2.30
C CYS A 292 0.49 -13.92 2.60
N ARG A 293 0.48 -13.27 3.76
CA ARG A 293 -0.56 -12.34 4.14
C ARG A 293 -0.66 -11.16 3.18
N ARG A 294 0.46 -10.51 2.88
CA ARG A 294 0.51 -9.33 1.98
C ARG A 294 0.07 -9.66 0.56
N ILE A 295 0.46 -10.84 0.03
CA ILE A 295 0.04 -11.32 -1.28
C ILE A 295 -1.48 -11.54 -1.30
N LEU A 296 -2.01 -12.26 -0.32
CA LEU A 296 -3.43 -12.58 -0.25
C LEU A 296 -4.29 -11.31 -0.07
N GLU A 297 -3.86 -10.34 0.75
CA GLU A 297 -4.50 -9.03 0.87
C GLU A 297 -4.59 -8.31 -0.49
N LYS A 298 -3.51 -8.31 -1.28
CA LYS A 298 -3.49 -7.69 -2.62
C LYS A 298 -4.36 -8.44 -3.65
N LEU A 299 -4.54 -9.76 -3.47
CA LEU A 299 -5.43 -10.58 -4.31
C LEU A 299 -6.89 -10.55 -3.85
N GLY A 300 -7.23 -9.82 -2.79
CA GLY A 300 -8.57 -9.82 -2.20
C GLY A 300 -8.94 -11.11 -1.46
N HIS A 301 -7.93 -11.85 -1.00
CA HIS A 301 -8.07 -13.09 -0.25
C HIS A 301 -7.69 -12.90 1.21
N THR A 302 -8.03 -13.89 2.05
CA THR A 302 -7.73 -13.86 3.49
C THR A 302 -6.88 -15.03 3.92
N ILE A 303 -6.13 -14.87 5.01
CA ILE A 303 -5.38 -15.95 5.66
C ILE A 303 -5.59 -15.93 7.16
N ALA A 304 -5.83 -17.10 7.73
CA ALA A 304 -5.94 -17.30 9.17
C ALA A 304 -5.15 -18.54 9.60
N ILE A 305 -4.62 -18.51 10.80
CA ILE A 305 -3.87 -19.63 11.38
C ILE A 305 -4.48 -19.98 12.73
N THR A 306 -4.71 -21.28 12.94
CA THR A 306 -5.04 -21.86 14.23
C THR A 306 -4.03 -22.95 14.55
N SER A 307 -3.56 -23.02 15.79
CA SER A 307 -2.53 -23.98 16.18
C SER A 307 -2.64 -24.33 17.66
N THR A 308 -2.29 -25.55 17.98
CA THR A 308 -2.14 -26.06 19.35
C THR A 308 -0.78 -26.73 19.49
N VAL A 309 -0.03 -26.37 20.51
CA VAL A 309 1.29 -26.95 20.75
C VAL A 309 1.16 -28.47 20.93
N GLY A 310 1.93 -29.23 20.16
CA GLY A 310 1.94 -30.70 20.15
C GLY A 310 0.86 -31.38 19.31
N GLU A 311 -0.13 -30.62 18.77
CA GLU A 311 -1.19 -31.16 17.90
C GLU A 311 -1.00 -30.76 16.43
N GLY A 312 -0.34 -29.61 16.18
CA GLY A 312 -0.06 -29.10 14.85
C GLY A 312 -0.67 -27.73 14.55
N THR A 313 -0.63 -27.37 13.26
CA THR A 313 -1.07 -26.06 12.77
C THR A 313 -2.05 -26.23 11.60
N THR A 314 -3.07 -25.41 11.55
CA THR A 314 -3.99 -25.30 10.42
C THR A 314 -3.95 -23.88 9.86
N VAL A 315 -3.56 -23.78 8.60
CA VAL A 315 -3.61 -22.53 7.82
C VAL A 315 -4.85 -22.55 6.93
N ARG A 316 -5.70 -21.52 7.05
CA ARG A 316 -6.91 -21.34 6.26
C ARG A 316 -6.72 -20.17 5.30
N ILE A 317 -6.91 -20.41 4.03
CA ILE A 317 -6.84 -19.40 2.96
C ILE A 317 -8.24 -19.22 2.40
N GLY A 318 -8.88 -18.10 2.71
CA GLY A 318 -10.19 -17.74 2.19
C GLY A 318 -10.06 -17.20 0.77
N LEU A 319 -10.62 -17.93 -0.20
CA LEU A 319 -10.52 -17.64 -1.64
C LEU A 319 -11.86 -17.13 -2.22
N GLN A 320 -12.81 -16.79 -1.36
CA GLN A 320 -14.05 -16.17 -1.77
C GLN A 320 -13.76 -14.71 -2.12
N GLN A 321 -13.94 -14.36 -3.39
CA GLN A 321 -14.10 -12.96 -3.79
C GLN A 321 -15.60 -12.74 -3.96
N ASP A 322 -16.16 -11.77 -3.25
CA ASP A 322 -17.40 -11.15 -3.65
C ASP A 322 -17.12 -10.53 -5.02
N ALA A 323 -17.99 -10.77 -5.99
CA ALA A 323 -17.80 -10.30 -7.36
C ALA A 323 -17.38 -8.82 -7.31
N LEU A 324 -16.21 -8.51 -7.85
CA LEU A 324 -15.83 -7.13 -8.11
C LEU A 324 -16.90 -6.59 -9.05
N GLU A 325 -17.79 -5.74 -8.53
CA GLU A 325 -18.60 -4.87 -9.37
C GLU A 325 -17.61 -3.99 -10.12
N VAL A 326 -17.41 -4.34 -11.39
CA VAL A 326 -16.67 -3.51 -12.34
C VAL A 326 -17.63 -2.38 -12.69
N GLU A 327 -17.45 -1.20 -12.04
CA GLU A 327 -18.01 0.05 -12.53
C GLU A 327 -17.25 0.54 -13.78
#